data_1d541387e48870712011bd8445d603bb
#
_entry.id   1d541387e48870712011bd8445d603bb
#
_cell.length_a   1.000
_cell.length_b   1.000
_cell.length_c   1.000
_cell.angle_alpha   90.00
_cell.angle_beta   90.00
_cell.angle_gamma   90.00
#
_symmetry.space_group_name_H-M   'P 1'
#
loop_
_entity.id
_entity.type
_entity.pdbx_description
1 polymer ?
#
loop_
_entity_poly.entity_id
_entity_poly.type
_entity_poly.pdbx_seq_one_letter_code
_entity_poly.pdbx_strand_id
1 'polypeptide(L)'
;MILSRDIGIDLGTATTMICDRKGRIIVREPSVVAVDVKTKRVVATGTQAKQMIGRTPGSIVAVRPLKNGVIADFDMTADMLHSFIFRSDKRSMFSKTRVVISVPSGVTEVERRAVEDAVRSAGAQDVELIDEPMAAALGAGLPVYEPTGSMIVDIGGGTTDVAVLSLGGIAACKSIKVGGEAMDEAIIDYIKKHHNLLIGEPMAEEIKLKIGSAAPYDGEGAMEVRGRNLTNGLPGAMEITSAQVREILAEPVQEIIRAIKETLEVTLPELAADIMDRGIYLTGGSSTLRGLADLIEQETKIKIHIPDAPTDCVAIGTSIKLRRAR
;
A
#
# COMPACT_ATOMS: atom_id res chain seq x y z
N MET A 1 14.40 -19.56 29.47
CA MET A 1 13.69 -18.40 28.96
C MET A 1 13.33 -18.68 27.49
N ILE A 2 12.06 -18.89 27.16
CA ILE A 2 11.61 -18.97 25.77
C ILE A 2 11.70 -17.54 25.24
N LEU A 3 12.60 -17.29 24.28
CA LEU A 3 12.69 -15.99 23.64
C LEU A 3 11.39 -15.76 22.86
N SER A 4 10.55 -14.83 23.32
CA SER A 4 9.41 -14.33 22.57
C SER A 4 9.91 -13.33 21.54
N ARG A 5 9.42 -13.46 20.31
CA ARG A 5 9.67 -12.51 19.24
C ARG A 5 8.38 -11.74 18.93
N ASP A 6 8.45 -10.45 19.08
CA ASP A 6 7.34 -9.56 18.78
C ASP A 6 7.64 -8.80 17.49
N ILE A 7 6.81 -8.93 16.48
CA ILE A 7 6.94 -8.25 15.18
C ILE A 7 5.65 -7.57 14.77
N GLY A 8 5.78 -6.43 14.12
CA GLY A 8 4.70 -5.75 13.42
C GLY A 8 4.77 -6.04 11.93
N ILE A 9 3.64 -6.27 11.28
CA ILE A 9 3.54 -6.53 9.85
C ILE A 9 2.58 -5.52 9.23
N ASP A 10 3.04 -4.84 8.21
CA ASP A 10 2.22 -4.14 7.25
C ASP A 10 2.09 -5.05 6.01
N LEU A 11 0.88 -5.58 5.78
CA LEU A 11 0.59 -6.49 4.69
C LEU A 11 -0.04 -5.75 3.51
N GLY A 12 0.74 -4.87 2.88
CA GLY A 12 0.26 -4.08 1.75
C GLY A 12 0.16 -4.87 0.44
N THR A 13 -0.75 -4.46 -0.44
CA THR A 13 -0.95 -5.07 -1.77
C THR A 13 0.33 -5.03 -2.62
N ALA A 14 1.04 -3.91 -2.63
CA ALA A 14 2.28 -3.75 -3.42
C ALA A 14 3.53 -4.18 -2.65
N THR A 15 3.60 -3.91 -1.35
CA THR A 15 4.78 -4.12 -0.51
C THR A 15 4.38 -4.61 0.87
N THR A 16 5.03 -5.67 1.33
CA THR A 16 4.93 -6.15 2.72
C THR A 16 6.13 -5.66 3.51
N MET A 17 5.88 -5.06 4.67
CA MET A 17 6.93 -4.64 5.59
C MET A 17 6.79 -5.34 6.94
N ILE A 18 7.94 -5.70 7.52
CA ILE A 18 8.02 -6.25 8.88
C ILE A 18 8.93 -5.35 9.70
N CYS A 19 8.47 -4.97 10.87
CA CYS A 19 9.25 -4.23 11.84
C CYS A 19 9.46 -5.03 13.13
N ASP A 20 10.55 -4.74 13.82
CA ASP A 20 10.77 -5.23 15.18
C ASP A 20 9.99 -4.40 16.21
N ARG A 21 9.99 -4.85 17.46
CA ARG A 21 9.34 -4.15 18.58
C ARG A 21 9.85 -2.72 18.81
N LYS A 22 11.04 -2.37 18.28
CA LYS A 22 11.60 -1.02 18.39
C LYS A 22 11.18 -0.10 17.24
N GLY A 23 10.42 -0.62 16.27
CA GLY A 23 9.99 0.11 15.07
C GLY A 23 11.02 0.12 13.94
N ARG A 24 12.07 -0.69 14.02
CA ARG A 24 13.04 -0.80 12.93
C ARG A 24 12.48 -1.74 11.86
N ILE A 25 12.44 -1.28 10.63
CA ILE A 25 12.04 -2.11 9.48
C ILE A 25 13.14 -3.17 9.26
N ILE A 26 12.78 -4.44 9.37
CA ILE A 26 13.67 -5.60 9.22
C ILE A 26 13.42 -6.37 7.93
N VAL A 27 12.25 -6.21 7.33
CA VAL A 27 11.90 -6.71 5.99
C VAL A 27 11.14 -5.62 5.25
N ARG A 28 11.49 -5.41 3.99
CA ARG A 28 10.75 -4.60 3.02
C ARG A 28 10.82 -5.32 1.68
N GLU A 29 9.74 -5.97 1.31
CA GLU A 29 9.69 -6.81 0.11
C GLU A 29 8.40 -6.57 -0.68
N PRO A 30 8.46 -6.60 -2.01
CA PRO A 30 7.25 -6.63 -2.82
C PRO A 30 6.34 -7.80 -2.46
N SER A 31 5.03 -7.58 -2.42
CA SER A 31 4.03 -8.62 -2.17
C SER A 31 3.79 -9.44 -3.45
N VAL A 32 4.82 -10.15 -3.89
CA VAL A 32 4.83 -10.94 -5.13
C VAL A 32 5.38 -12.34 -4.85
N VAL A 33 4.77 -13.33 -5.48
CA VAL A 33 5.14 -14.74 -5.41
C VAL A 33 5.31 -15.30 -6.82
N ALA A 34 6.40 -16.02 -7.07
CA ALA A 34 6.58 -16.79 -8.28
C ALA A 34 6.33 -18.27 -8.00
N VAL A 35 5.49 -18.89 -8.82
CA VAL A 35 4.98 -20.26 -8.61
C VAL A 35 5.25 -21.10 -9.84
N ASP A 36 5.69 -22.33 -9.65
CA ASP A 36 5.71 -23.35 -10.70
C ASP A 36 4.28 -23.81 -10.98
N VAL A 37 3.83 -23.66 -12.21
CA VAL A 37 2.43 -23.92 -12.62
C VAL A 37 2.03 -25.38 -12.45
N LYS A 38 2.96 -26.33 -12.63
CA LYS A 38 2.70 -27.77 -12.54
C LYS A 38 2.65 -28.26 -11.11
N THR A 39 3.63 -27.87 -10.30
CA THR A 39 3.79 -28.36 -8.94
C THR A 39 3.06 -27.50 -7.92
N LYS A 40 2.60 -26.30 -8.28
CA LYS A 40 2.02 -25.27 -7.39
C LYS A 40 2.97 -24.82 -6.26
N ARG A 41 4.26 -25.11 -6.38
CA ARG A 41 5.24 -24.71 -5.37
C ARG A 41 5.75 -23.31 -5.61
N VAL A 42 5.90 -22.57 -4.54
CA VAL A 42 6.55 -21.25 -4.55
C VAL A 42 8.04 -21.44 -4.85
N VAL A 43 8.52 -20.77 -5.91
CA VAL A 43 9.93 -20.80 -6.34
C VAL A 43 10.69 -19.53 -5.97
N ALA A 44 9.99 -18.40 -5.80
CA ALA A 44 10.55 -17.14 -5.32
C ALA A 44 9.48 -16.27 -4.67
N THR A 45 9.91 -15.36 -3.78
CA THR A 45 9.05 -14.37 -3.11
C THR A 45 9.73 -13.00 -3.10
N GLY A 46 8.94 -11.94 -3.00
CA GLY A 46 9.45 -10.58 -2.84
C GLY A 46 10.18 -10.07 -4.09
N THR A 47 11.31 -9.41 -3.88
CA THR A 47 12.12 -8.79 -4.94
C THR A 47 12.52 -9.77 -6.05
N GLN A 48 12.85 -11.01 -5.70
CA GLN A 48 13.17 -12.03 -6.70
C GLN A 48 11.97 -12.37 -7.59
N ALA A 49 10.79 -12.51 -6.98
CA ALA A 49 9.56 -12.76 -7.72
C ALA A 49 9.14 -11.55 -8.56
N LYS A 50 9.27 -10.31 -8.04
CA LYS A 50 8.97 -9.07 -8.80
C LYS A 50 9.80 -8.97 -10.08
N GLN A 51 11.08 -9.37 -10.06
CA GLN A 51 11.93 -9.38 -11.25
C GLN A 51 11.48 -10.37 -12.32
N MET A 52 10.66 -11.35 -11.96
CA MET A 52 10.12 -12.36 -12.86
C MET A 52 8.82 -11.93 -13.57
N ILE A 53 8.15 -10.86 -13.10
CA ILE A 53 6.89 -10.38 -13.70
C ILE A 53 7.13 -10.06 -15.20
N GLY A 54 6.31 -10.66 -16.07
CA GLY A 54 6.39 -10.48 -17.52
C GLY A 54 7.61 -11.09 -18.21
N ARG A 55 8.45 -11.88 -17.49
CA ARG A 55 9.70 -12.45 -17.99
C ARG A 55 9.82 -13.96 -17.77
N THR A 56 8.79 -14.60 -17.24
CA THR A 56 8.82 -16.04 -16.93
C THR A 56 8.52 -16.90 -18.16
N PRO A 57 9.17 -18.08 -18.27
CA PRO A 57 8.70 -19.11 -19.20
C PRO A 57 7.32 -19.61 -18.73
N GLY A 58 6.51 -20.21 -19.63
CA GLY A 58 5.16 -20.65 -19.32
C GLY A 58 4.99 -21.66 -18.17
N SER A 59 6.10 -22.21 -17.66
CA SER A 59 6.10 -23.09 -16.48
C SER A 59 6.13 -22.36 -15.13
N ILE A 60 6.43 -21.06 -15.13
CA ILE A 60 6.47 -20.22 -13.91
C ILE A 60 5.59 -19.01 -14.14
N VAL A 61 4.79 -18.65 -13.13
CA VAL A 61 3.96 -17.44 -13.13
C VAL A 61 4.30 -16.63 -11.88
N ALA A 62 4.60 -15.34 -12.08
CA ALA A 62 4.72 -14.39 -10.98
C ALA A 62 3.37 -13.69 -10.77
N VAL A 63 2.82 -13.77 -9.56
CA VAL A 63 1.50 -13.27 -9.19
C VAL A 63 1.56 -12.45 -7.90
N ARG A 64 0.58 -11.58 -7.72
CA ARG A 64 0.32 -10.87 -6.47
C ARG A 64 -0.73 -11.66 -5.69
N PRO A 65 -0.41 -12.19 -4.51
CA PRO A 65 -1.35 -12.97 -3.71
C PRO A 65 -2.38 -12.08 -2.98
N LEU A 66 -2.15 -10.77 -3.00
CA LEU A 66 -3.03 -9.73 -2.46
C LEU A 66 -3.57 -8.88 -3.60
N LYS A 67 -4.83 -8.47 -3.51
CA LYS A 67 -5.47 -7.55 -4.45
C LYS A 67 -6.40 -6.60 -3.70
N ASN A 68 -6.27 -5.29 -3.96
CA ASN A 68 -7.14 -4.28 -3.34
C ASN A 68 -7.20 -4.41 -1.80
N GLY A 69 -6.06 -4.62 -1.16
CA GLY A 69 -5.95 -4.73 0.29
C GLY A 69 -6.40 -6.06 0.91
N VAL A 70 -6.86 -7.03 0.11
CA VAL A 70 -7.35 -8.32 0.60
C VAL A 70 -6.59 -9.51 0.03
N ILE A 71 -6.65 -10.65 0.72
CA ILE A 71 -6.05 -11.90 0.27
C ILE A 71 -6.83 -12.44 -0.92
N ALA A 72 -6.18 -12.54 -2.07
CA ALA A 72 -6.73 -13.16 -3.28
C ALA A 72 -6.37 -14.65 -3.38
N ASP A 73 -5.22 -15.04 -2.82
CA ASP A 73 -4.78 -16.43 -2.73
C ASP A 73 -4.19 -16.69 -1.35
N PHE A 74 -4.87 -17.54 -0.58
CA PHE A 74 -4.53 -17.82 0.81
C PHE A 74 -3.19 -18.54 0.95
N ASP A 75 -2.99 -19.63 0.20
CA ASP A 75 -1.80 -20.47 0.32
C ASP A 75 -0.55 -19.69 -0.10
N MET A 76 -0.63 -18.95 -1.20
CA MET A 76 0.47 -18.09 -1.65
C MET A 76 0.79 -16.97 -0.66
N THR A 77 -0.24 -16.39 0.00
CA THR A 77 -0.03 -15.37 1.03
C THR A 77 0.66 -15.96 2.25
N ALA A 78 0.22 -17.12 2.73
CA ALA A 78 0.81 -17.80 3.87
C ALA A 78 2.28 -18.18 3.60
N ASP A 79 2.59 -18.72 2.42
CA ASP A 79 3.95 -19.07 2.00
C ASP A 79 4.85 -17.82 1.88
N MET A 80 4.32 -16.73 1.34
CA MET A 80 5.02 -15.45 1.26
C MET A 80 5.35 -14.92 2.66
N LEU A 81 4.36 -14.86 3.55
CA LEU A 81 4.53 -14.42 4.93
C LEU A 81 5.51 -15.31 5.68
N HIS A 82 5.40 -16.63 5.54
CA HIS A 82 6.36 -17.57 6.12
C HIS A 82 7.79 -17.26 5.66
N SER A 83 7.99 -17.09 4.34
CA SER A 83 9.30 -16.72 3.79
C SER A 83 9.85 -15.42 4.39
N PHE A 84 9.02 -14.38 4.53
CA PHE A 84 9.44 -13.08 5.06
C PHE A 84 9.70 -13.12 6.56
N ILE A 85 8.83 -13.76 7.33
CA ILE A 85 9.02 -13.96 8.78
C ILE A 85 10.30 -14.77 9.03
N PHE A 86 10.57 -15.81 8.25
CA PHE A 86 11.75 -16.67 8.41
C PHE A 86 13.05 -15.96 8.03
N ARG A 87 13.05 -15.15 6.95
CA ARG A 87 14.23 -14.35 6.55
C ARG A 87 14.62 -13.32 7.60
N SER A 88 13.67 -12.81 8.34
CA SER A 88 13.90 -11.80 9.36
C SER A 88 14.65 -12.33 10.60
N ASP A 89 14.66 -13.66 10.83
CA ASP A 89 15.49 -14.30 11.86
C ASP A 89 15.64 -15.81 11.64
N LYS A 90 16.85 -16.25 11.30
CA LYS A 90 17.20 -17.67 11.14
C LYS A 90 17.13 -18.50 12.43
N ARG A 91 16.98 -17.86 13.61
CA ARG A 91 16.89 -18.52 14.92
C ARG A 91 15.46 -18.85 15.33
N SER A 92 14.48 -18.54 14.50
CA SER A 92 13.05 -18.50 14.82
C SER A 92 12.38 -19.89 15.03
N MET A 93 13.02 -21.01 14.76
CA MET A 93 12.37 -22.34 14.85
C MET A 93 11.87 -22.74 16.25
N PHE A 94 12.26 -22.01 17.32
CA PHE A 94 11.88 -22.32 18.70
C PHE A 94 11.35 -21.14 19.52
N SER A 95 11.09 -19.99 18.90
CA SER A 95 10.57 -18.81 19.60
C SER A 95 9.06 -18.66 19.40
N LYS A 96 8.34 -18.31 20.48
CA LYS A 96 6.94 -17.88 20.37
C LYS A 96 6.91 -16.54 19.64
N THR A 97 6.32 -16.52 18.43
CA THR A 97 6.19 -15.30 17.64
C THR A 97 4.82 -14.67 17.88
N ARG A 98 4.81 -13.45 18.41
CA ARG A 98 3.64 -12.61 18.49
C ARG A 98 3.69 -11.59 17.36
N VAL A 99 2.57 -11.44 16.66
CA VAL A 99 2.42 -10.57 15.50
C VAL A 99 1.29 -9.58 15.71
N VAL A 100 1.54 -8.29 15.46
CA VAL A 100 0.50 -7.31 15.17
C VAL A 100 0.53 -7.04 13.67
N ILE A 101 -0.59 -7.22 12.99
CA ILE A 101 -0.69 -7.04 11.54
C ILE A 101 -1.80 -6.05 11.19
N SER A 102 -1.53 -5.15 10.26
CA SER A 102 -2.51 -4.20 9.75
C SER A 102 -3.48 -4.84 8.76
N VAL A 103 -4.69 -4.32 8.75
CA VAL A 103 -5.74 -4.64 7.77
C VAL A 103 -6.46 -3.35 7.36
N PRO A 104 -6.89 -3.20 6.10
CA PRO A 104 -7.69 -2.05 5.67
C PRO A 104 -8.98 -1.92 6.50
N SER A 105 -9.45 -0.70 6.71
CA SER A 105 -10.65 -0.46 7.52
C SER A 105 -11.95 -0.94 6.89
N GLY A 106 -11.96 -1.12 5.56
CA GLY A 106 -13.13 -1.57 4.80
C GLY A 106 -13.29 -3.09 4.65
N VAL A 107 -12.43 -3.91 5.28
CA VAL A 107 -12.47 -5.37 5.14
C VAL A 107 -13.57 -6.01 5.98
N THR A 108 -14.15 -7.10 5.46
CA THR A 108 -15.15 -7.92 6.15
C THR A 108 -14.53 -8.78 7.25
N GLU A 109 -15.36 -9.29 8.18
CA GLU A 109 -14.89 -10.22 9.22
C GLU A 109 -14.30 -11.52 8.64
N VAL A 110 -14.76 -11.96 7.46
CA VAL A 110 -14.19 -13.13 6.77
C VAL A 110 -12.77 -12.81 6.27
N GLU A 111 -12.56 -11.65 5.68
CA GLU A 111 -11.25 -11.20 5.22
C GLU A 111 -10.30 -10.96 6.40
N ARG A 112 -10.77 -10.39 7.52
CA ARG A 112 -10.00 -10.28 8.77
C ARG A 112 -9.50 -11.63 9.25
N ARG A 113 -10.39 -12.63 9.31
CA ARG A 113 -10.04 -14.01 9.69
C ARG A 113 -9.04 -14.63 8.72
N ALA A 114 -9.22 -14.42 7.42
CA ALA A 114 -8.27 -14.92 6.42
C ALA A 114 -6.85 -14.39 6.64
N VAL A 115 -6.69 -13.10 7.00
CA VAL A 115 -5.38 -12.52 7.34
C VAL A 115 -4.82 -13.15 8.62
N GLU A 116 -5.63 -13.28 9.68
CA GLU A 116 -5.21 -13.92 10.93
C GLU A 116 -4.75 -15.36 10.70
N ASP A 117 -5.54 -16.15 9.96
CA ASP A 117 -5.24 -17.54 9.65
C ASP A 117 -4.00 -17.70 8.77
N ALA A 118 -3.79 -16.80 7.79
CA ALA A 118 -2.58 -16.80 6.96
C ALA A 118 -1.32 -16.54 7.78
N VAL A 119 -1.38 -15.58 8.73
CA VAL A 119 -0.26 -15.27 9.62
C VAL A 119 0.01 -16.43 10.60
N ARG A 120 -1.04 -17.09 11.12
CA ARG A 120 -0.92 -18.30 11.95
C ARG A 120 -0.29 -19.46 11.16
N SER A 121 -0.74 -19.66 9.92
CA SER A 121 -0.17 -20.67 9.01
C SER A 121 1.29 -20.36 8.67
N ALA A 122 1.68 -19.10 8.63
CA ALA A 122 3.06 -18.67 8.47
C ALA A 122 3.95 -18.89 9.72
N GLY A 123 3.37 -19.35 10.83
CA GLY A 123 4.09 -19.75 12.05
C GLY A 123 3.94 -18.82 13.25
N ALA A 124 3.08 -17.80 13.19
CA ALA A 124 2.77 -16.96 14.34
C ALA A 124 1.88 -17.71 15.34
N GLN A 125 2.13 -17.52 16.63
CA GLN A 125 1.35 -18.17 17.69
C GLN A 125 0.29 -17.24 18.30
N ASP A 126 0.61 -15.95 18.36
CA ASP A 126 -0.29 -14.90 18.84
C ASP A 126 -0.41 -13.82 17.76
N VAL A 127 -1.62 -13.57 17.29
CA VAL A 127 -1.91 -12.62 16.20
C VAL A 127 -2.94 -11.62 16.69
N GLU A 128 -2.63 -10.35 16.55
CA GLU A 128 -3.51 -9.22 16.85
C GLU A 128 -3.65 -8.36 15.59
N LEU A 129 -4.87 -8.01 15.22
CA LEU A 129 -5.16 -7.14 14.10
C LEU A 129 -5.23 -5.67 14.54
N ILE A 130 -4.81 -4.78 13.66
CA ILE A 130 -4.99 -3.33 13.80
C ILE A 130 -5.47 -2.76 12.47
N ASP A 131 -6.39 -1.79 12.52
CA ASP A 131 -6.82 -1.10 11.29
C ASP A 131 -5.68 -0.25 10.72
N GLU A 132 -5.46 -0.32 9.40
CA GLU A 132 -4.38 0.42 8.71
C GLU A 132 -4.36 1.91 9.05
N PRO A 133 -5.48 2.67 9.00
CA PRO A 133 -5.44 4.09 9.32
C PRO A 133 -5.07 4.36 10.78
N MET A 134 -5.44 3.48 11.74
CA MET A 134 -4.99 3.59 13.12
C MET A 134 -3.48 3.35 13.22
N ALA A 135 -2.96 2.34 12.54
CA ALA A 135 -1.53 2.07 12.49
C ALA A 135 -0.78 3.22 11.81
N ALA A 136 -1.26 3.71 10.66
CA ALA A 136 -0.68 4.84 9.95
C ALA A 136 -0.58 6.09 10.83
N ALA A 137 -1.67 6.44 11.53
CA ALA A 137 -1.71 7.58 12.43
C ALA A 137 -0.76 7.44 13.62
N LEU A 138 -0.69 6.25 14.24
CA LEU A 138 0.29 5.97 15.29
C LEU A 138 1.72 6.11 14.79
N GLY A 139 2.02 5.59 13.60
CA GLY A 139 3.34 5.67 13.00
C GLY A 139 3.72 7.08 12.56
N ALA A 140 2.75 7.90 12.16
CA ALA A 140 2.92 9.32 11.87
C ALA A 140 3.04 10.19 13.14
N GLY A 141 2.88 9.60 14.34
CA GLY A 141 2.99 10.32 15.62
C GLY A 141 1.76 11.15 15.99
N LEU A 142 0.60 10.87 15.41
CA LEU A 142 -0.64 11.58 15.72
C LEU A 142 -1.14 11.25 17.14
N PRO A 143 -1.75 12.22 17.85
CA PRO A 143 -2.24 12.03 19.21
C PRO A 143 -3.61 11.32 19.23
N VAL A 144 -3.70 10.13 18.63
CA VAL A 144 -4.96 9.39 18.41
C VAL A 144 -5.74 9.03 19.67
N TYR A 145 -5.10 9.07 20.84
CA TYR A 145 -5.74 8.77 22.13
C TYR A 145 -6.29 9.99 22.85
N GLU A 146 -5.98 11.19 22.35
CA GLU A 146 -6.50 12.45 22.91
C GLU A 146 -7.94 12.70 22.41
N PRO A 147 -8.73 13.52 23.14
CA PRO A 147 -10.08 13.92 22.71
C PRO A 147 -10.03 15.02 21.66
N THR A 148 -9.28 14.77 20.56
CA THR A 148 -9.07 15.70 19.46
C THR A 148 -9.15 14.95 18.13
N GLY A 149 -9.68 15.59 17.10
CA GLY A 149 -9.73 15.05 15.74
C GLY A 149 -8.34 14.96 15.09
N SER A 150 -7.97 13.77 14.64
CA SER A 150 -6.78 13.54 13.83
C SER A 150 -7.19 12.88 12.51
N MET A 151 -6.86 13.48 11.38
CA MET A 151 -7.19 12.92 10.07
C MET A 151 -5.96 12.36 9.38
N ILE A 152 -6.08 11.13 8.94
CA ILE A 152 -5.07 10.37 8.20
C ILE A 152 -5.63 9.92 6.86
N VAL A 153 -4.82 9.99 5.82
CA VAL A 153 -5.09 9.44 4.49
C VAL A 153 -3.92 8.56 4.11
N ASP A 154 -4.13 7.26 4.13
CA ASP A 154 -3.12 6.29 3.72
C ASP A 154 -3.37 5.86 2.29
N ILE A 155 -2.47 6.23 1.37
CA ILE A 155 -2.58 5.94 -0.07
C ILE A 155 -1.58 4.85 -0.40
N GLY A 156 -2.05 3.60 -0.34
CA GLY A 156 -1.27 2.41 -0.57
C GLY A 156 -1.09 2.05 -2.05
N GLY A 157 -0.74 0.77 -2.30
CA GLY A 157 -0.70 0.21 -3.64
C GLY A 157 -2.08 -0.14 -4.18
N GLY A 158 -2.89 -0.84 -3.40
CA GLY A 158 -4.22 -1.33 -3.81
C GLY A 158 -5.39 -0.54 -3.26
N THR A 159 -5.21 0.19 -2.17
CA THR A 159 -6.28 0.92 -1.45
C THR A 159 -5.86 2.32 -1.06
N THR A 160 -6.85 3.15 -0.81
CA THR A 160 -6.72 4.39 -0.05
C THR A 160 -7.69 4.34 1.12
N ASP A 161 -7.14 4.47 2.32
CA ASP A 161 -7.87 4.51 3.58
C ASP A 161 -7.86 5.92 4.15
N VAL A 162 -9.06 6.51 4.29
CA VAL A 162 -9.26 7.85 4.84
C VAL A 162 -9.96 7.69 6.17
N ALA A 163 -9.38 8.20 7.26
CA ALA A 163 -10.00 8.09 8.58
C ALA A 163 -9.79 9.32 9.45
N VAL A 164 -10.79 9.60 10.27
CA VAL A 164 -10.74 10.54 11.38
C VAL A 164 -10.72 9.75 12.68
N LEU A 165 -9.72 10.01 13.50
CA LEU A 165 -9.41 9.29 14.73
C LEU A 165 -9.53 10.23 15.93
N SER A 166 -10.10 9.71 17.02
CA SER A 166 -10.18 10.40 18.30
C SER A 166 -10.37 9.38 19.43
N LEU A 167 -9.84 9.63 20.63
CA LEU A 167 -10.02 8.79 21.82
C LEU A 167 -9.69 7.30 21.61
N GLY A 168 -8.72 7.02 20.72
CA GLY A 168 -8.30 5.65 20.42
C GLY A 168 -9.23 4.86 19.50
N GLY A 169 -10.24 5.52 18.92
CA GLY A 169 -11.20 4.94 17.98
C GLY A 169 -11.23 5.66 16.63
N ILE A 170 -11.89 5.03 15.67
CA ILE A 170 -12.19 5.60 14.36
C ILE A 170 -13.56 6.26 14.44
N ALA A 171 -13.60 7.59 14.30
CA ALA A 171 -14.83 8.39 14.35
C ALA A 171 -15.55 8.43 12.99
N ALA A 172 -14.80 8.51 11.91
CA ALA A 172 -15.28 8.41 10.52
C ALA A 172 -14.23 7.73 9.68
N CYS A 173 -14.63 6.90 8.71
CA CYS A 173 -13.69 6.32 7.76
C CYS A 173 -14.33 6.01 6.42
N LYS A 174 -13.47 6.00 5.40
CA LYS A 174 -13.80 5.55 4.06
C LYS A 174 -12.58 4.84 3.46
N SER A 175 -12.79 3.61 2.99
CA SER A 175 -11.79 2.86 2.24
C SER A 175 -12.25 2.72 0.80
N ILE A 176 -11.36 3.01 -0.15
CA ILE A 176 -11.59 2.85 -1.59
C ILE A 176 -10.52 1.97 -2.21
N LYS A 177 -10.89 1.23 -3.26
CA LYS A 177 -9.99 0.34 -4.00
C LYS A 177 -9.23 1.09 -5.10
N VAL A 178 -8.68 2.24 -4.74
CA VAL A 178 -7.88 3.10 -5.59
C VAL A 178 -6.56 3.40 -4.89
N GLY A 179 -5.46 3.11 -5.56
CA GLY A 179 -4.11 3.34 -5.06
C GLY A 179 -3.12 3.34 -6.21
N GLY A 180 -1.86 3.03 -5.94
CA GLY A 180 -0.81 3.04 -6.94
C GLY A 180 -1.03 2.09 -8.11
N GLU A 181 -1.68 0.93 -7.88
CA GLU A 181 -1.99 -0.05 -8.92
C GLU A 181 -3.08 0.45 -9.88
N ALA A 182 -4.11 1.12 -9.37
CA ALA A 182 -5.14 1.74 -10.21
C ALA A 182 -4.54 2.83 -11.12
N MET A 183 -3.55 3.57 -10.63
CA MET A 183 -2.79 4.53 -11.43
C MET A 183 -1.98 3.84 -12.54
N ASP A 184 -1.33 2.71 -12.23
CA ASP A 184 -0.57 1.91 -13.22
C ASP A 184 -1.50 1.31 -14.27
N GLU A 185 -2.65 0.77 -13.87
CA GLU A 185 -3.69 0.25 -14.77
C GLU A 185 -4.22 1.34 -15.71
N ALA A 186 -4.48 2.54 -15.20
CA ALA A 186 -4.91 3.68 -16.02
C ALA A 186 -3.87 4.03 -17.11
N ILE A 187 -2.57 3.98 -16.79
CA ILE A 187 -1.49 4.21 -17.76
C ILE A 187 -1.46 3.10 -18.81
N ILE A 188 -1.55 1.82 -18.40
CA ILE A 188 -1.59 0.67 -19.31
C ILE A 188 -2.75 0.78 -20.30
N ASP A 189 -3.94 1.05 -19.79
CA ASP A 189 -5.17 1.12 -20.57
C ASP A 189 -5.15 2.30 -21.55
N TYR A 190 -4.65 3.46 -21.12
CA TYR A 190 -4.50 4.61 -22.00
C TYR A 190 -3.55 4.32 -23.18
N ILE A 191 -2.35 3.80 -22.88
CA ILE A 191 -1.36 3.49 -23.91
C ILE A 191 -1.87 2.41 -24.86
N LYS A 192 -2.53 1.38 -24.33
CA LYS A 192 -3.17 0.34 -25.13
C LYS A 192 -4.24 0.91 -26.08
N LYS A 193 -5.12 1.76 -25.56
CA LYS A 193 -6.28 2.31 -26.27
C LYS A 193 -5.89 3.34 -27.32
N HIS A 194 -4.97 4.24 -26.98
CA HIS A 194 -4.65 5.40 -27.83
C HIS A 194 -3.44 5.18 -28.73
N HIS A 195 -2.55 4.23 -28.38
CA HIS A 195 -1.30 4.00 -29.13
C HIS A 195 -1.16 2.56 -29.65
N ASN A 196 -2.16 1.69 -29.41
CA ASN A 196 -2.10 0.27 -29.76
C ASN A 196 -0.80 -0.43 -29.31
N LEU A 197 -0.23 0.02 -28.18
CA LEU A 197 0.99 -0.52 -27.60
C LEU A 197 0.67 -1.20 -26.26
N LEU A 198 0.98 -2.48 -26.15
CA LEU A 198 0.83 -3.23 -24.91
C LEU A 198 2.11 -3.13 -24.09
N ILE A 199 2.01 -2.53 -22.91
CA ILE A 199 3.08 -2.46 -21.91
C ILE A 199 2.74 -3.34 -20.70
N GLY A 200 3.73 -3.69 -19.89
CA GLY A 200 3.53 -4.43 -18.65
C GLY A 200 3.48 -3.50 -17.44
N GLU A 201 3.00 -4.02 -16.29
CA GLU A 201 2.96 -3.33 -15.00
C GLU A 201 4.30 -2.65 -14.64
N PRO A 202 5.49 -3.29 -14.80
CA PRO A 202 6.74 -2.64 -14.43
C PRO A 202 7.04 -1.36 -15.23
N MET A 203 6.61 -1.31 -16.50
CA MET A 203 6.77 -0.12 -17.33
C MET A 203 5.81 0.99 -16.90
N ALA A 204 4.56 0.64 -16.56
CA ALA A 204 3.58 1.61 -16.08
C ALA A 204 4.01 2.22 -14.73
N GLU A 205 4.48 1.38 -13.79
CA GLU A 205 5.05 1.84 -12.51
C GLU A 205 6.25 2.79 -12.76
N GLU A 206 7.11 2.46 -13.72
CA GLU A 206 8.26 3.30 -14.08
C GLU A 206 7.82 4.67 -14.63
N ILE A 207 6.82 4.70 -15.51
CA ILE A 207 6.24 5.94 -16.05
C ILE A 207 5.68 6.80 -14.92
N LYS A 208 4.84 6.21 -14.04
CA LYS A 208 4.26 6.89 -12.89
C LYS A 208 5.32 7.51 -11.99
N LEU A 209 6.36 6.75 -11.63
CA LEU A 209 7.42 7.20 -10.73
C LEU A 209 8.31 8.27 -11.35
N LYS A 210 8.63 8.17 -12.65
CA LYS A 210 9.54 9.10 -13.32
C LYS A 210 8.90 10.42 -13.70
N ILE A 211 7.72 10.38 -14.31
CA ILE A 211 7.08 11.54 -14.92
C ILE A 211 5.62 11.76 -14.50
N GLY A 212 5.08 10.94 -13.59
CA GLY A 212 3.74 11.10 -13.03
C GLY A 212 3.64 12.28 -12.08
N SER A 213 2.49 12.96 -12.11
CA SER A 213 2.15 14.06 -11.20
C SER A 213 0.63 14.27 -11.12
N ALA A 214 0.18 14.86 -10.03
CA ALA A 214 -1.21 15.32 -9.87
C ALA A 214 -1.41 16.78 -10.26
N ALA A 215 -0.31 17.56 -10.35
CA ALA A 215 -0.31 18.96 -10.75
C ALA A 215 0.91 19.25 -11.65
N PRO A 216 0.92 20.35 -12.42
CA PRO A 216 2.11 20.79 -13.15
C PRO A 216 3.29 21.01 -12.21
N TYR A 217 4.51 20.71 -12.68
CA TYR A 217 5.73 20.88 -11.92
C TYR A 217 6.90 21.33 -12.80
N ASP A 218 7.90 21.96 -12.18
CA ASP A 218 9.12 22.37 -12.89
C ASP A 218 9.95 21.15 -13.30
N GLY A 219 10.36 21.11 -14.57
CA GLY A 219 11.13 19.99 -15.11
C GLY A 219 10.25 18.88 -15.73
N GLU A 220 9.00 19.19 -16.08
CA GLU A 220 8.20 18.28 -16.91
C GLU A 220 8.96 17.87 -18.17
N GLY A 221 8.82 16.61 -18.56
CA GLY A 221 9.53 16.04 -19.70
C GLY A 221 8.75 14.94 -20.36
N ALA A 222 9.46 14.13 -21.12
CA ALA A 222 8.93 12.98 -21.78
C ALA A 222 9.84 11.77 -21.57
N MET A 223 9.30 10.56 -21.74
CA MET A 223 10.09 9.33 -21.75
C MET A 223 9.67 8.40 -22.87
N GLU A 224 10.66 7.67 -23.39
CA GLU A 224 10.41 6.59 -24.32
C GLU A 224 9.82 5.39 -23.58
N VAL A 225 8.71 4.87 -24.13
CA VAL A 225 8.00 3.70 -23.62
C VAL A 225 8.08 2.59 -24.66
N ARG A 226 8.46 1.40 -24.23
CA ARG A 226 8.62 0.23 -25.11
C ARG A 226 7.63 -0.86 -24.75
N GLY A 227 7.06 -1.50 -25.79
CA GLY A 227 6.09 -2.55 -25.61
C GLY A 227 5.90 -3.37 -26.88
N ARG A 228 4.79 -4.12 -26.92
CA ARG A 228 4.39 -4.88 -28.10
C ARG A 228 3.28 -4.13 -28.84
N ASN A 229 3.50 -3.81 -30.11
CA ASN A 229 2.49 -3.22 -30.96
C ASN A 229 1.38 -4.25 -31.24
N LEU A 230 0.13 -3.89 -30.92
CA LEU A 230 -1.02 -4.79 -31.03
C LEU A 230 -1.51 -4.97 -32.47
N THR A 231 -1.14 -4.08 -33.39
CA THR A 231 -1.56 -4.15 -34.80
C THR A 231 -0.74 -5.17 -35.59
N ASN A 232 0.58 -5.25 -35.34
CA ASN A 232 1.47 -6.11 -36.10
C ASN A 232 2.21 -7.18 -35.28
N GLY A 233 2.02 -7.13 -33.90
CA GLY A 233 2.64 -8.07 -32.98
C GLY A 233 4.13 -7.85 -32.69
N LEU A 234 4.77 -6.87 -33.34
CA LEU A 234 6.21 -6.60 -33.22
C LEU A 234 6.53 -5.70 -32.01
N PRO A 235 7.80 -5.69 -31.54
CA PRO A 235 8.25 -4.68 -30.60
C PRO A 235 8.05 -3.27 -31.18
N GLY A 236 7.57 -2.35 -30.33
CA GLY A 236 7.33 -0.97 -30.69
C GLY A 236 7.73 -0.02 -29.57
N ALA A 237 7.88 1.24 -29.91
CA ALA A 237 8.16 2.30 -28.95
C ALA A 237 7.30 3.53 -29.27
N MET A 238 7.06 4.34 -28.23
CA MET A 238 6.41 5.64 -28.31
C MET A 238 6.99 6.58 -27.25
N GLU A 239 6.74 7.86 -27.40
CA GLU A 239 7.05 8.85 -26.37
C GLU A 239 5.76 9.23 -25.65
N ILE A 240 5.84 9.39 -24.30
CA ILE A 240 4.76 9.90 -23.45
C ILE A 240 5.27 11.05 -22.61
N THR A 241 4.47 12.10 -22.47
CA THR A 241 4.85 13.32 -21.74
C THR A 241 4.27 13.33 -20.32
N SER A 242 4.91 14.11 -19.41
CA SER A 242 4.39 14.37 -18.06
C SER A 242 2.95 14.91 -18.08
N ALA A 243 2.63 15.80 -19.02
CA ALA A 243 1.30 16.34 -19.15
C ALA A 243 0.24 15.26 -19.48
N GLN A 244 0.55 14.35 -20.41
CA GLN A 244 -0.32 13.22 -20.73
C GLN A 244 -0.50 12.27 -19.53
N VAL A 245 0.59 11.95 -18.82
CA VAL A 245 0.50 11.09 -17.63
C VAL A 245 -0.35 11.75 -16.55
N ARG A 246 -0.24 13.06 -16.35
CA ARG A 246 -1.09 13.80 -15.41
C ARG A 246 -2.59 13.73 -15.79
N GLU A 247 -2.91 13.85 -17.07
CA GLU A 247 -4.29 13.70 -17.54
C GLU A 247 -4.81 12.28 -17.29
N ILE A 248 -4.00 11.26 -17.51
CA ILE A 248 -4.35 9.86 -17.24
C ILE A 248 -4.61 9.64 -15.76
N LEU A 249 -3.77 10.21 -14.89
CA LEU A 249 -3.89 10.06 -13.44
C LEU A 249 -5.00 10.92 -12.81
N ALA A 250 -5.62 11.82 -13.58
CA ALA A 250 -6.65 12.73 -13.06
C ALA A 250 -7.83 11.97 -12.43
N GLU A 251 -8.32 10.90 -13.06
CA GLU A 251 -9.47 10.14 -12.58
C GLU A 251 -9.18 9.46 -11.23
N PRO A 252 -8.14 8.61 -11.06
CA PRO A 252 -7.83 7.99 -9.77
C PRO A 252 -7.51 9.03 -8.69
N VAL A 253 -6.84 10.14 -9.03
CA VAL A 253 -6.57 11.23 -8.08
C VAL A 253 -7.86 11.90 -7.62
N GLN A 254 -8.81 12.16 -8.50
CA GLN A 254 -10.09 12.74 -8.13
C GLN A 254 -10.94 11.81 -7.27
N GLU A 255 -10.86 10.50 -7.45
CA GLU A 255 -11.52 9.53 -6.57
C GLU A 255 -10.96 9.59 -5.14
N ILE A 256 -9.64 9.73 -4.99
CA ILE A 256 -9.00 9.91 -3.68
C ILE A 256 -9.49 11.21 -3.03
N ILE A 257 -9.48 12.34 -3.76
CA ILE A 257 -9.95 13.62 -3.24
C ILE A 257 -11.42 13.56 -2.84
N ARG A 258 -12.25 12.87 -3.62
CA ARG A 258 -13.67 12.66 -3.30
C ARG A 258 -13.82 11.88 -1.98
N ALA A 259 -13.06 10.80 -1.79
CA ALA A 259 -13.09 10.02 -0.55
C ALA A 259 -12.71 10.87 0.68
N ILE A 260 -11.73 11.77 0.54
CA ILE A 260 -11.35 12.72 1.59
C ILE A 260 -12.51 13.66 1.92
N LYS A 261 -13.13 14.28 0.91
CA LYS A 261 -14.26 15.21 1.10
C LYS A 261 -15.47 14.51 1.76
N GLU A 262 -15.83 13.32 1.27
CA GLU A 262 -16.95 12.54 1.81
C GLU A 262 -16.70 12.09 3.26
N THR A 263 -15.45 11.82 3.64
CA THR A 263 -15.11 11.53 5.04
C THR A 263 -15.24 12.77 5.93
N LEU A 264 -14.81 13.94 5.45
CA LEU A 264 -14.98 15.21 6.15
C LEU A 264 -16.47 15.57 6.34
N GLU A 265 -17.32 15.33 5.34
CA GLU A 265 -18.76 15.61 5.37
C GLU A 265 -19.50 14.85 6.49
N VAL A 266 -19.06 13.61 6.80
CA VAL A 266 -19.66 12.78 7.86
C VAL A 266 -18.96 12.93 9.21
N THR A 267 -17.90 13.74 9.28
CA THR A 267 -17.13 13.99 10.51
C THR A 267 -17.91 14.93 11.44
N LEU A 268 -17.88 14.62 12.76
CA LEU A 268 -18.48 15.47 13.76
C LEU A 268 -17.89 16.89 13.73
N PRO A 269 -18.69 17.95 13.92
CA PRO A 269 -18.23 19.34 13.78
C PRO A 269 -17.01 19.69 14.63
N GLU A 270 -16.92 19.19 15.89
CA GLU A 270 -15.81 19.45 16.78
C GLU A 270 -14.51 18.81 16.24
N LEU A 271 -14.60 17.58 15.72
CA LEU A 271 -13.44 16.91 15.15
C LEU A 271 -13.04 17.54 13.81
N ALA A 272 -14.00 18.03 13.02
CA ALA A 272 -13.73 18.77 11.79
C ALA A 272 -13.00 20.10 12.07
N ALA A 273 -13.37 20.81 13.15
CA ALA A 273 -12.68 22.01 13.59
C ALA A 273 -11.22 21.70 13.98
N ASP A 274 -10.99 20.63 14.72
CA ASP A 274 -9.62 20.19 15.07
C ASP A 274 -8.78 19.90 13.81
N ILE A 275 -9.39 19.27 12.79
CA ILE A 275 -8.70 18.95 11.52
C ILE A 275 -8.35 20.24 10.74
N MET A 276 -9.20 21.25 10.77
CA MET A 276 -8.88 22.55 10.14
C MET A 276 -7.62 23.19 10.74
N ASP A 277 -7.44 23.05 12.06
CA ASP A 277 -6.29 23.61 12.77
C ASP A 277 -5.03 22.75 12.64
N ARG A 278 -5.17 21.42 12.66
CA ARG A 278 -4.06 20.46 12.70
C ARG A 278 -3.66 19.95 11.34
N GLY A 279 -4.54 20.05 10.33
CA GLY A 279 -4.30 19.53 8.99
C GLY A 279 -4.62 18.04 8.80
N ILE A 280 -4.41 17.58 7.58
CA ILE A 280 -4.55 16.19 7.15
C ILE A 280 -3.16 15.59 6.95
N TYR A 281 -2.95 14.37 7.43
CA TYR A 281 -1.68 13.66 7.27
C TYR A 281 -1.81 12.64 6.14
N LEU A 282 -0.88 12.69 5.16
CA LEU A 282 -0.80 11.74 4.06
C LEU A 282 0.30 10.72 4.32
N THR A 283 -0.04 9.43 4.21
CA THR A 283 0.86 8.30 4.33
C THR A 283 0.70 7.34 3.16
N GLY A 284 1.50 6.27 3.15
CA GLY A 284 1.51 5.30 2.06
C GLY A 284 2.42 5.70 0.89
N GLY A 285 2.74 4.73 0.04
CA GLY A 285 3.68 4.93 -1.06
C GLY A 285 3.21 5.90 -2.13
N SER A 286 1.90 5.90 -2.41
CA SER A 286 1.32 6.76 -3.45
C SER A 286 1.06 8.19 -2.98
N SER A 287 1.16 8.48 -1.67
CA SER A 287 1.10 9.85 -1.13
C SER A 287 2.23 10.75 -1.65
N THR A 288 3.32 10.14 -2.12
CA THR A 288 4.49 10.85 -2.65
C THR A 288 4.37 11.26 -4.13
N LEU A 289 3.21 11.02 -4.77
CA LEU A 289 2.97 11.47 -6.13
C LEU A 289 3.12 13.01 -6.20
N ARG A 290 3.92 13.49 -7.15
CA ARG A 290 4.23 14.92 -7.28
C ARG A 290 2.96 15.76 -7.38
N GLY A 291 2.87 16.84 -6.60
CA GLY A 291 1.75 17.78 -6.62
C GLY A 291 0.43 17.24 -6.02
N LEU A 292 0.40 16.00 -5.50
CA LEU A 292 -0.80 15.43 -4.90
C LEU A 292 -1.19 16.16 -3.61
N ALA A 293 -0.22 16.42 -2.74
CA ALA A 293 -0.46 17.14 -1.49
C ALA A 293 -0.99 18.56 -1.75
N ASP A 294 -0.36 19.28 -2.67
CA ASP A 294 -0.77 20.64 -3.04
C ASP A 294 -2.19 20.66 -3.64
N LEU A 295 -2.50 19.68 -4.48
CA LEU A 295 -3.83 19.55 -5.08
C LEU A 295 -4.90 19.25 -4.02
N ILE A 296 -4.63 18.32 -3.07
CA ILE A 296 -5.55 18.01 -1.97
C ILE A 296 -5.74 19.25 -1.08
N GLU A 297 -4.67 19.98 -0.74
CA GLU A 297 -4.74 21.23 0.03
C GLU A 297 -5.56 22.30 -0.70
N GLN A 298 -5.38 22.43 -2.01
CA GLN A 298 -6.15 23.37 -2.84
C GLN A 298 -7.64 23.02 -2.84
N GLU A 299 -7.98 21.72 -2.92
CA GLU A 299 -9.35 21.22 -3.03
C GLU A 299 -10.12 21.18 -1.70
N THR A 300 -9.41 20.96 -0.59
CA THR A 300 -10.00 20.87 0.75
C THR A 300 -9.89 22.16 1.55
N LYS A 301 -8.96 23.05 1.20
CA LYS A 301 -8.55 24.24 1.97
C LYS A 301 -7.99 23.89 3.37
N ILE A 302 -7.54 22.65 3.55
CA ILE A 302 -6.96 22.15 4.80
C ILE A 302 -5.49 21.84 4.53
N LYS A 303 -4.60 22.25 5.44
CA LYS A 303 -3.17 22.03 5.33
C LYS A 303 -2.83 20.54 5.26
N ILE A 304 -1.91 20.17 4.38
CA ILE A 304 -1.47 18.81 4.21
C ILE A 304 -0.09 18.63 4.84
N HIS A 305 0.08 17.52 5.56
CA HIS A 305 1.33 17.10 6.16
C HIS A 305 1.75 15.73 5.63
N ILE A 306 2.99 15.60 5.19
CA ILE A 306 3.60 14.33 4.83
C ILE A 306 4.70 14.04 5.85
N PRO A 307 4.64 12.92 6.60
CA PRO A 307 5.73 12.50 7.49
C PRO A 307 7.03 12.23 6.73
N ASP A 308 8.18 12.27 7.42
CA ASP A 308 9.50 12.02 6.80
C ASP A 308 9.59 10.65 6.10
N ALA A 309 8.90 9.64 6.63
CA ALA A 309 8.87 8.29 6.06
C ALA A 309 7.41 7.81 5.88
N PRO A 310 6.65 8.39 4.93
CA PRO A 310 5.23 8.10 4.78
C PRO A 310 4.93 6.63 4.45
N THR A 311 5.84 5.95 3.77
CA THR A 311 5.73 4.52 3.44
C THR A 311 5.84 3.59 4.66
N ASP A 312 6.44 4.07 5.75
CA ASP A 312 6.78 3.24 6.91
C ASP A 312 5.79 3.39 8.06
N CYS A 313 4.88 4.36 7.96
CA CYS A 313 3.97 4.73 9.05
C CYS A 313 3.13 3.55 9.54
N VAL A 314 2.52 2.77 8.63
CA VAL A 314 1.71 1.61 9.01
C VAL A 314 2.55 0.58 9.77
N ALA A 315 3.71 0.20 9.22
CA ALA A 315 4.61 -0.76 9.87
C ALA A 315 5.11 -0.27 11.24
N ILE A 316 5.51 1.01 11.35
CA ILE A 316 5.91 1.61 12.63
C ILE A 316 4.75 1.61 13.62
N GLY A 317 3.53 1.92 13.18
CA GLY A 317 2.33 1.93 14.01
C GLY A 317 2.00 0.55 14.59
N THR A 318 2.17 -0.54 13.81
CA THR A 318 2.02 -1.91 14.33
C THR A 318 3.00 -2.19 15.47
N SER A 319 4.24 -1.67 15.40
CA SER A 319 5.22 -1.81 16.48
C SER A 319 4.85 -0.99 17.73
N ILE A 320 4.21 0.16 17.57
CA ILE A 320 3.72 0.97 18.67
C ILE A 320 2.60 0.22 19.41
N LYS A 321 1.68 -0.41 18.67
CA LYS A 321 0.62 -1.26 19.22
C LYS A 321 1.19 -2.44 20.00
N LEU A 322 2.23 -3.13 19.48
CA LEU A 322 2.96 -4.20 20.19
C LEU A 322 3.50 -3.80 21.55
N ARG A 323 3.94 -2.55 21.72
CA ARG A 323 4.49 -2.05 22.99
C ARG A 323 3.41 -1.73 24.02
N ARG A 324 2.21 -1.33 23.56
CA ARG A 324 1.09 -0.93 24.44
C ARG A 324 0.29 -2.10 24.99
N ALA A 325 0.28 -3.22 24.32
CA ALA A 325 -0.52 -4.40 24.69
C ALA A 325 0.11 -5.27 25.81
N ARG A 326 0.82 -4.64 26.77
CA ARG A 326 1.35 -5.29 27.99
C ARG A 326 0.76 -4.69 29.24
#